data_429c89b00d7457267bc732779385dd0c
#
_entry.id   429c89b00d7457267bc732779385dd0c
#
_cell.length_a   1.000
_cell.length_b   1.000
_cell.length_c   1.000
_cell.angle_alpha   90.00
_cell.angle_beta   90.00
_cell.angle_gamma   90.00
#
_symmetry.space_group_name_H-M   'P 1'
#
loop_
_entity.id
_entity.type
_entity.pdbx_description
1 polymer ?
#
loop_
_entity_poly.entity_id
_entity_poly.type
_entity_poly.pdbx_seq_one_letter_code
_entity_poly.pdbx_strand_id
1 'polypeptide(L)'
;TADDQGNYTVNIPSNIDLDGREELIVTSKDKDGNVSSEATTTVVDATAPEAPTVEKVTSEDTQVKGTSEPGSEVTVTFPDGTTATGIADDQGNYTVEIPTNVKLDGGEPIRVVATDKDGNVSSEATTTVVDTTAPEAPTVNEVTSEDTTVSGTAEPGSTVTVTFPDGTTATGTADDQGNYTVDIPTNVKLDGGEPIRVVATDKDGNVSSEATTTVVDTTAPKAPT
;
A
#
# COMPACT_ATOMS: atom_id res chain seq x y z
N THR A 1 -1.21 -13.06 -55.72
CA THR A 1 -2.23 -13.36 -56.76
C THR A 1 -3.37 -14.09 -56.08
N ALA A 2 -4.62 -13.78 -56.44
CA ALA A 2 -5.78 -14.53 -55.95
C ALA A 2 -5.83 -15.93 -56.57
N ASP A 3 -6.34 -16.90 -55.82
CA ASP A 3 -6.60 -18.26 -56.28
C ASP A 3 -7.87 -18.32 -57.19
N ASP A 4 -8.22 -19.52 -57.65
CA ASP A 4 -9.40 -19.75 -58.51
C ASP A 4 -10.72 -19.48 -57.82
N GLN A 5 -10.72 -19.35 -56.48
CA GLN A 5 -11.88 -19.03 -55.67
C GLN A 5 -11.92 -17.55 -55.26
N GLY A 6 -10.90 -16.77 -55.65
CA GLY A 6 -10.76 -15.35 -55.37
C GLY A 6 -10.09 -15.04 -54.02
N ASN A 7 -9.58 -16.05 -53.29
CA ASN A 7 -8.85 -15.82 -52.03
C ASN A 7 -7.44 -15.34 -52.31
N TYR A 8 -6.94 -14.44 -51.49
CA TYR A 8 -5.56 -13.97 -51.55
C TYR A 8 -5.01 -13.78 -50.14
N THR A 9 -3.68 -13.85 -50.05
CA THR A 9 -2.90 -13.50 -48.85
C THR A 9 -1.79 -12.54 -49.27
N VAL A 10 -1.64 -11.49 -48.54
CA VAL A 10 -0.56 -10.51 -48.65
C VAL A 10 0.18 -10.44 -47.35
N ASN A 11 1.47 -10.71 -47.36
CA ASN A 11 2.29 -10.54 -46.18
C ASN A 11 2.53 -9.04 -45.90
N ILE A 12 2.32 -8.61 -44.70
CA ILE A 12 2.69 -7.26 -44.23
C ILE A 12 4.24 -7.25 -44.11
N PRO A 13 4.95 -6.31 -44.76
CA PRO A 13 6.39 -6.18 -44.61
C PRO A 13 6.77 -5.93 -43.13
N SER A 14 7.88 -6.53 -42.69
CA SER A 14 8.34 -6.43 -41.28
C SER A 14 8.80 -5.03 -40.86
N ASN A 15 8.91 -4.10 -41.80
CA ASN A 15 9.22 -2.70 -41.53
C ASN A 15 7.98 -1.82 -41.45
N ILE A 16 6.78 -2.38 -41.56
CA ILE A 16 5.50 -1.71 -41.34
C ILE A 16 5.05 -2.09 -39.94
N ASP A 17 4.91 -1.09 -39.11
CA ASP A 17 4.30 -1.20 -37.77
C ASP A 17 2.82 -0.88 -37.92
N LEU A 18 1.98 -1.67 -37.29
CA LEU A 18 0.53 -1.49 -37.27
C LEU A 18 0.10 -1.37 -35.80
N ASP A 19 -0.21 -0.14 -35.41
CA ASP A 19 -0.56 0.21 -34.03
C ASP A 19 -2.08 0.19 -33.77
N GLY A 20 -2.87 -0.20 -34.79
CA GLY A 20 -4.33 -0.18 -34.76
C GLY A 20 -4.93 1.13 -35.29
N ARG A 21 -6.13 1.01 -35.89
CA ARG A 21 -6.92 2.08 -36.53
C ARG A 21 -6.39 2.57 -37.88
N GLU A 22 -5.25 2.09 -38.37
CA GLU A 22 -4.80 2.35 -39.73
C GLU A 22 -5.77 1.74 -40.72
N GLU A 23 -6.04 2.48 -41.78
CA GLU A 23 -6.84 2.01 -42.89
C GLU A 23 -5.96 1.26 -43.91
N LEU A 24 -6.23 -0.03 -44.12
CA LEU A 24 -5.64 -0.80 -45.15
C LEU A 24 -6.49 -0.71 -46.42
N ILE A 25 -5.90 -0.24 -47.49
CA ILE A 25 -6.55 -0.11 -48.81
C ILE A 25 -6.05 -1.25 -49.72
N VAL A 26 -6.99 -2.00 -50.25
CA VAL A 26 -6.71 -3.13 -51.15
C VAL A 26 -7.32 -2.87 -52.50
N THR A 27 -6.51 -3.01 -53.56
CA THR A 27 -6.96 -3.01 -54.96
C THR A 27 -6.50 -4.29 -55.68
N SER A 28 -7.23 -4.74 -56.64
CA SER A 28 -6.84 -5.82 -57.53
C SER A 28 -6.54 -5.29 -58.92
N LYS A 29 -5.64 -5.93 -59.63
CA LYS A 29 -5.26 -5.59 -61.01
C LYS A 29 -5.36 -6.83 -61.90
N ASP A 30 -6.07 -6.69 -63.01
CA ASP A 30 -6.18 -7.77 -63.97
C ASP A 30 -4.90 -7.91 -64.88
N LYS A 31 -4.91 -8.93 -65.70
CA LYS A 31 -3.79 -9.20 -66.63
C LYS A 31 -3.59 -8.11 -67.69
N ASP A 32 -4.61 -7.35 -67.97
CA ASP A 32 -4.61 -6.28 -68.98
C ASP A 32 -4.26 -4.91 -68.36
N GLY A 33 -4.08 -4.88 -67.01
CA GLY A 33 -3.62 -3.70 -66.30
C GLY A 33 -4.75 -2.85 -65.70
N ASN A 34 -6.01 -3.27 -65.79
CA ASN A 34 -7.14 -2.53 -65.19
C ASN A 34 -7.14 -2.77 -63.70
N VAL A 35 -7.38 -1.69 -62.91
CA VAL A 35 -7.40 -1.69 -61.45
C VAL A 35 -8.82 -1.60 -60.96
N SER A 36 -9.17 -2.39 -59.94
CA SER A 36 -10.49 -2.35 -59.27
C SER A 36 -10.68 -1.06 -58.50
N SER A 37 -11.92 -0.82 -58.06
CA SER A 37 -12.16 0.09 -56.95
C SER A 37 -11.44 -0.38 -55.71
N GLU A 38 -11.21 0.56 -54.79
CA GLU A 38 -10.59 0.28 -53.49
C GLU A 38 -11.56 -0.47 -52.57
N ALA A 39 -11.01 -1.44 -51.85
CA ALA A 39 -11.65 -2.03 -50.68
C ALA A 39 -10.83 -1.65 -49.46
N THR A 40 -11.47 -1.27 -48.38
CA THR A 40 -10.82 -0.80 -47.18
C THR A 40 -11.16 -1.67 -45.97
N THR A 41 -10.23 -1.83 -45.05
CA THR A 41 -10.42 -2.41 -43.74
C THR A 41 -9.56 -1.66 -42.72
N THR A 42 -10.00 -1.62 -41.48
CA THR A 42 -9.25 -0.98 -40.39
C THR A 42 -8.48 -2.03 -39.61
N VAL A 43 -7.24 -1.71 -39.26
CA VAL A 43 -6.42 -2.54 -38.36
C VAL A 43 -7.02 -2.46 -36.96
N VAL A 44 -7.14 -3.60 -36.31
CA VAL A 44 -7.55 -3.71 -34.91
C VAL A 44 -6.29 -3.81 -34.07
N ASP A 45 -6.13 -2.92 -33.10
CA ASP A 45 -5.10 -3.05 -32.08
C ASP A 45 -5.42 -4.24 -31.15
N ALA A 46 -4.50 -5.16 -31.05
CA ALA A 46 -4.59 -6.33 -30.19
C ALA A 46 -3.40 -6.43 -29.21
N THR A 47 -2.62 -5.35 -29.11
CA THR A 47 -1.43 -5.28 -28.27
C THR A 47 -1.81 -4.66 -26.93
N ALA A 48 -1.69 -5.44 -25.85
CA ALA A 48 -1.93 -4.92 -24.52
C ALA A 48 -0.77 -4.03 -24.04
N PRO A 49 -1.06 -3.01 -23.21
CA PRO A 49 -0.03 -2.23 -22.55
C PRO A 49 0.93 -3.11 -21.72
N GLU A 50 2.12 -2.63 -21.47
CA GLU A 50 2.97 -3.22 -20.43
C GLU A 50 2.34 -3.08 -19.05
N ALA A 51 2.72 -3.98 -18.11
CA ALA A 51 2.26 -3.86 -16.72
C ALA A 51 2.64 -2.49 -16.15
N PRO A 52 1.71 -1.81 -15.46
CA PRO A 52 2.03 -0.55 -14.79
C PRO A 52 3.15 -0.70 -13.77
N THR A 53 3.90 0.38 -13.50
CA THR A 53 4.68 0.47 -12.27
C THR A 53 3.79 1.00 -11.16
N VAL A 54 4.10 0.65 -9.91
CA VAL A 54 3.41 1.17 -8.73
C VAL A 54 4.47 1.67 -7.76
N GLU A 55 4.35 2.91 -7.32
CA GLU A 55 5.20 3.46 -6.27
C GLU A 55 4.89 2.79 -4.93
N LYS A 56 5.78 2.97 -3.93
CA LYS A 56 5.53 2.52 -2.56
C LYS A 56 4.22 3.14 -2.05
N VAL A 57 3.35 2.32 -1.49
CA VAL A 57 2.10 2.75 -0.85
C VAL A 57 2.18 2.47 0.64
N THR A 58 1.76 3.43 1.46
CA THR A 58 1.73 3.33 2.92
C THR A 58 0.29 3.35 3.45
N SER A 59 0.10 2.95 4.70
CA SER A 59 -1.22 2.98 5.37
C SER A 59 -1.81 4.39 5.50
N GLU A 60 -0.98 5.44 5.41
CA GLU A 60 -1.41 6.84 5.52
C GLU A 60 -1.61 7.54 4.16
N ASP A 61 -1.31 6.85 3.05
CA ASP A 61 -1.47 7.44 1.73
C ASP A 61 -2.95 7.58 1.35
N THR A 62 -3.24 8.64 0.63
CA THR A 62 -4.57 8.91 0.05
C THR A 62 -4.61 8.69 -1.46
N GLN A 63 -3.47 8.35 -2.07
CA GLN A 63 -3.30 8.17 -3.50
C GLN A 63 -2.36 7.02 -3.81
N VAL A 64 -2.65 6.30 -4.91
CA VAL A 64 -1.71 5.36 -5.55
C VAL A 64 -1.14 6.03 -6.79
N LYS A 65 0.17 5.96 -6.96
CA LYS A 65 0.91 6.58 -8.07
C LYS A 65 1.83 5.58 -8.76
N GLY A 66 2.18 5.90 -10.00
CA GLY A 66 3.13 5.11 -10.77
C GLY A 66 3.15 5.54 -12.23
N THR A 67 3.60 4.65 -13.09
CA THR A 67 3.65 4.89 -14.52
C THR A 67 2.95 3.78 -15.31
N SER A 68 2.40 4.14 -16.45
CA SER A 68 1.75 3.24 -17.40
C SER A 68 1.90 3.79 -18.81
N GLU A 69 1.37 3.10 -19.80
CA GLU A 69 1.30 3.62 -21.16
C GLU A 69 0.51 4.93 -21.21
N PRO A 70 1.05 5.99 -21.85
CA PRO A 70 0.36 7.27 -21.98
C PRO A 70 -1.06 7.12 -22.56
N GLY A 71 -2.04 7.71 -21.86
CA GLY A 71 -3.44 7.68 -22.26
C GLY A 71 -4.20 6.40 -21.88
N SER A 72 -3.55 5.39 -21.29
CA SER A 72 -4.24 4.20 -20.77
C SER A 72 -5.08 4.54 -19.53
N GLU A 73 -6.19 3.83 -19.35
CA GLU A 73 -6.94 3.82 -18.09
C GLU A 73 -6.28 2.85 -17.11
N VAL A 74 -5.86 3.36 -15.96
CA VAL A 74 -5.27 2.57 -14.89
C VAL A 74 -6.34 2.24 -13.86
N THR A 75 -6.55 0.95 -13.61
CA THR A 75 -7.47 0.47 -12.58
C THR A 75 -6.68 -0.07 -11.39
N VAL A 76 -6.94 0.48 -10.21
CA VAL A 76 -6.39 0.03 -8.93
C VAL A 76 -7.45 -0.78 -8.20
N THR A 77 -7.10 -1.99 -7.77
CA THR A 77 -7.94 -2.85 -6.93
C THR A 77 -7.35 -2.89 -5.52
N PHE A 78 -8.14 -2.45 -4.55
CA PHE A 78 -7.77 -2.38 -3.13
C PHE A 78 -8.03 -3.71 -2.42
N PRO A 79 -7.48 -3.89 -1.19
CA PRO A 79 -7.59 -5.15 -0.44
C PRO A 79 -9.02 -5.62 -0.16
N ASP A 80 -9.97 -4.69 -0.01
CA ASP A 80 -11.40 -4.98 0.20
C ASP A 80 -12.17 -5.31 -1.09
N GLY A 81 -11.49 -5.30 -2.25
CA GLY A 81 -12.06 -5.52 -3.57
C GLY A 81 -12.65 -4.24 -4.22
N THR A 82 -12.63 -3.11 -3.53
CA THR A 82 -12.99 -1.82 -4.13
C THR A 82 -12.03 -1.47 -5.25
N THR A 83 -12.52 -0.82 -6.30
CA THR A 83 -11.69 -0.34 -7.41
C THR A 83 -11.80 1.17 -7.59
N ALA A 84 -10.71 1.79 -8.03
CA ALA A 84 -10.71 3.17 -8.50
C ALA A 84 -9.86 3.27 -9.77
N THR A 85 -10.14 4.27 -10.61
CA THR A 85 -9.45 4.44 -11.89
C THR A 85 -8.83 5.82 -12.03
N GLY A 86 -7.82 5.91 -12.89
CA GLY A 86 -7.18 7.15 -13.33
C GLY A 86 -6.67 7.00 -14.76
N ILE A 87 -6.29 8.09 -15.39
CA ILE A 87 -5.71 8.09 -16.73
C ILE A 87 -4.24 8.45 -16.64
N ALA A 88 -3.39 7.69 -17.31
CA ALA A 88 -1.98 8.03 -17.47
C ALA A 88 -1.83 9.28 -18.36
N ASP A 89 -1.04 10.24 -17.92
CA ASP A 89 -0.75 11.47 -18.67
C ASP A 89 0.14 11.22 -19.90
N ASP A 90 0.45 12.28 -20.66
CA ASP A 90 1.31 12.19 -21.85
C ASP A 90 2.75 11.73 -21.55
N GLN A 91 3.17 11.78 -20.29
CA GLN A 91 4.46 11.24 -19.81
C GLN A 91 4.33 9.84 -19.21
N GLY A 92 3.11 9.30 -19.20
CA GLY A 92 2.80 8.00 -18.64
C GLY A 92 2.58 7.99 -17.13
N ASN A 93 2.58 9.13 -16.43
CA ASN A 93 2.34 9.14 -14.99
C ASN A 93 0.84 9.03 -14.68
N TYR A 94 0.48 8.26 -13.68
CA TYR A 94 -0.88 8.20 -13.17
C TYR A 94 -0.96 8.50 -11.68
N THR A 95 -2.12 8.98 -11.26
CA THR A 95 -2.50 9.14 -9.86
C THR A 95 -3.95 8.69 -9.71
N VAL A 96 -4.19 7.78 -8.78
CA VAL A 96 -5.53 7.24 -8.45
C VAL A 96 -5.81 7.52 -6.98
N GLU A 97 -6.92 8.19 -6.70
CA GLU A 97 -7.36 8.47 -5.33
C GLU A 97 -7.79 7.17 -4.63
N ILE A 98 -7.38 7.00 -3.39
CA ILE A 98 -7.84 5.91 -2.53
C ILE A 98 -9.21 6.31 -1.97
N PRO A 99 -10.29 5.53 -2.21
CA PRO A 99 -11.61 5.85 -1.70
C PRO A 99 -11.60 5.94 -0.16
N THR A 100 -12.30 6.92 0.40
CA THR A 100 -12.31 7.20 1.85
C THR A 100 -12.87 6.06 2.73
N ASN A 101 -13.57 5.11 2.14
CA ASN A 101 -14.06 3.90 2.83
C ASN A 101 -13.06 2.74 2.80
N VAL A 102 -11.98 2.83 2.02
CA VAL A 102 -10.89 1.84 2.00
C VAL A 102 -9.96 2.13 3.17
N LYS A 103 -9.66 1.10 3.95
CA LYS A 103 -8.62 1.14 4.98
C LYS A 103 -7.40 0.37 4.49
N LEU A 104 -6.23 0.93 4.74
CA LEU A 104 -4.93 0.30 4.50
C LEU A 104 -4.25 0.14 5.85
N ASP A 105 -4.13 -1.10 6.31
CA ASP A 105 -3.57 -1.41 7.65
C ASP A 105 -2.11 -1.91 7.59
N GLY A 106 -1.60 -2.16 6.36
CA GLY A 106 -0.24 -2.67 6.11
C GLY A 106 -0.14 -4.18 5.96
N GLY A 107 0.67 -4.60 5.00
CA GLY A 107 0.84 -6.01 4.63
C GLY A 107 -0.12 -6.51 3.54
N GLU A 108 -1.16 -5.75 3.18
CA GLU A 108 -2.14 -6.14 2.17
C GLU A 108 -1.64 -5.79 0.76
N PRO A 109 -2.06 -6.58 -0.26
CA PRO A 109 -1.72 -6.30 -1.64
C PRO A 109 -2.67 -5.24 -2.26
N ILE A 110 -2.09 -4.32 -3.03
CA ILE A 110 -2.78 -3.50 -4.02
C ILE A 110 -2.42 -4.02 -5.40
N ARG A 111 -3.39 -4.15 -6.28
CA ARG A 111 -3.23 -4.67 -7.64
C ARG A 111 -3.59 -3.60 -8.65
N VAL A 112 -2.83 -3.52 -9.73
CA VAL A 112 -2.99 -2.48 -10.74
C VAL A 112 -2.88 -3.07 -12.13
N VAL A 113 -3.81 -2.71 -13.00
CA VAL A 113 -3.79 -3.03 -14.42
C VAL A 113 -3.98 -1.76 -15.26
N ALA A 114 -3.48 -1.76 -16.46
CA ALA A 114 -3.72 -0.73 -17.45
C ALA A 114 -4.60 -1.27 -18.59
N THR A 115 -5.47 -0.44 -19.11
CA THR A 115 -6.29 -0.74 -20.27
C THR A 115 -6.08 0.36 -21.31
N ASP A 116 -5.72 -0.02 -22.53
CA ASP A 116 -5.55 0.95 -23.62
C ASP A 116 -6.88 1.44 -24.17
N LYS A 117 -6.82 2.36 -25.13
CA LYS A 117 -7.97 2.94 -25.82
C LYS A 117 -8.81 1.94 -26.63
N ASP A 118 -8.26 0.77 -26.95
CA ASP A 118 -8.87 -0.27 -27.76
C ASP A 118 -9.40 -1.44 -26.91
N GLY A 119 -9.20 -1.38 -25.59
CA GLY A 119 -9.71 -2.33 -24.59
C GLY A 119 -8.76 -3.49 -24.29
N ASN A 120 -7.50 -3.44 -24.75
CA ASN A 120 -6.52 -4.45 -24.36
C ASN A 120 -6.02 -4.18 -22.95
N VAL A 121 -5.97 -5.22 -22.12
CA VAL A 121 -5.63 -5.11 -20.69
C VAL A 121 -4.24 -5.68 -20.44
N SER A 122 -3.42 -4.96 -19.72
CA SER A 122 -2.07 -5.36 -19.33
C SER A 122 -2.07 -6.56 -18.38
N SER A 123 -0.90 -7.15 -18.17
CA SER A 123 -0.67 -7.99 -17.01
C SER A 123 -0.75 -7.15 -15.71
N GLU A 124 -1.08 -7.82 -14.60
CA GLU A 124 -1.25 -7.19 -13.28
C GLU A 124 0.11 -6.83 -12.65
N ALA A 125 0.23 -5.62 -12.14
CA ALA A 125 1.28 -5.23 -11.21
C ALA A 125 0.73 -5.30 -9.77
N THR A 126 1.57 -5.64 -8.80
CA THR A 126 1.19 -5.74 -7.39
C THR A 126 2.22 -5.03 -6.52
N THR A 127 1.74 -4.27 -5.53
CA THR A 127 2.55 -3.72 -4.44
C THR A 127 1.93 -4.10 -3.09
N THR A 128 2.73 -4.10 -2.03
CA THR A 128 2.26 -4.36 -0.67
C THR A 128 2.23 -3.05 0.10
N VAL A 129 1.13 -2.79 0.79
CA VAL A 129 1.00 -1.62 1.67
C VAL A 129 2.00 -1.74 2.82
N VAL A 130 2.71 -0.65 3.09
CA VAL A 130 3.63 -0.57 4.24
C VAL A 130 2.90 0.14 5.38
N ASP A 131 2.81 -0.50 6.54
CA ASP A 131 2.28 0.15 7.73
C ASP A 131 3.23 1.24 8.22
N THR A 132 2.70 2.45 8.35
CA THR A 132 3.39 3.63 8.92
C THR A 132 2.57 4.28 10.03
N THR A 133 1.44 3.65 10.39
CA THR A 133 0.52 4.14 11.40
C THR A 133 1.01 3.74 12.79
N ALA A 134 1.39 4.72 13.61
CA ALA A 134 1.80 4.43 14.97
C ALA A 134 0.59 4.04 15.84
N PRO A 135 0.76 3.14 16.83
CA PRO A 135 -0.25 2.84 17.83
C PRO A 135 -0.71 4.08 18.60
N GLU A 136 -1.90 4.05 19.15
CA GLU A 136 -2.31 5.07 20.12
C GLU A 136 -1.42 5.02 21.39
N ALA A 137 -1.30 6.15 22.09
CA ALA A 137 -0.56 6.20 23.36
C ALA A 137 -1.13 5.17 24.34
N PRO A 138 -0.29 4.38 25.02
CA PRO A 138 -0.76 3.47 26.06
C PRO A 138 -1.50 4.18 27.19
N THR A 139 -2.40 3.49 27.86
CA THR A 139 -2.82 3.91 29.20
C THR A 139 -1.86 3.33 30.23
N VAL A 140 -1.72 4.01 31.37
CA VAL A 140 -0.90 3.54 32.48
C VAL A 140 -1.75 3.63 33.74
N ASN A 141 -1.90 2.53 34.46
CA ASN A 141 -2.56 2.53 35.78
C ASN A 141 -1.69 3.27 36.81
N GLU A 142 -2.30 3.67 37.94
CA GLU A 142 -1.55 4.24 39.04
C GLU A 142 -0.40 3.30 39.45
N VAL A 143 0.79 3.87 39.67
CA VAL A 143 1.97 3.16 40.15
C VAL A 143 2.39 3.75 41.49
N THR A 144 2.63 2.90 42.46
CA THR A 144 3.08 3.28 43.78
C THR A 144 4.52 2.92 44.04
N SER A 145 5.11 3.51 45.13
CA SER A 145 6.50 3.19 45.53
C SER A 145 6.72 1.74 45.99
N GLU A 146 5.63 0.99 46.25
CA GLU A 146 5.70 -0.41 46.69
C GLU A 146 5.36 -1.42 45.54
N ASP A 147 4.99 -0.93 44.36
CA ASP A 147 4.64 -1.78 43.24
C ASP A 147 5.87 -2.49 42.68
N THR A 148 5.65 -3.70 42.15
CA THR A 148 6.63 -4.52 41.47
C THR A 148 6.36 -4.65 39.96
N THR A 149 5.24 -4.09 39.51
CA THR A 149 4.83 -4.10 38.10
C THR A 149 4.22 -2.78 37.69
N VAL A 150 4.32 -2.46 36.40
CA VAL A 150 3.56 -1.40 35.74
C VAL A 150 2.55 -2.06 34.81
N SER A 151 1.29 -1.62 34.85
CA SER A 151 0.23 -2.19 34.02
C SER A 151 -0.63 -1.12 33.36
N GLY A 152 -1.38 -1.51 32.34
CA GLY A 152 -2.30 -0.64 31.62
C GLY A 152 -2.83 -1.28 30.36
N THR A 153 -3.19 -0.47 29.38
CA THR A 153 -3.65 -0.94 28.07
C THR A 153 -2.85 -0.30 26.93
N ALA A 154 -2.66 -1.04 25.87
CA ALA A 154 -2.01 -0.62 24.62
C ALA A 154 -2.69 -1.34 23.45
N GLU A 155 -2.25 -1.08 22.23
CA GLU A 155 -2.72 -1.82 21.07
C GLU A 155 -2.40 -3.32 21.22
N PRO A 156 -3.38 -4.22 20.96
CA PRO A 156 -3.17 -5.65 21.06
C PRO A 156 -1.98 -6.12 20.22
N GLY A 157 -1.10 -6.92 20.81
CA GLY A 157 0.10 -7.44 20.16
C GLY A 157 1.28 -6.48 20.12
N SER A 158 1.13 -5.20 20.49
CA SER A 158 2.23 -4.24 20.52
C SER A 158 3.23 -4.58 21.64
N THR A 159 4.48 -4.19 21.41
CA THR A 159 5.52 -4.22 22.45
C THR A 159 5.45 -2.93 23.28
N VAL A 160 5.17 -3.05 24.56
CA VAL A 160 5.13 -1.92 25.48
C VAL A 160 6.50 -1.77 26.15
N THR A 161 7.08 -0.57 26.04
CA THR A 161 8.36 -0.22 26.70
C THR A 161 8.08 0.78 27.82
N VAL A 162 8.47 0.41 29.03
CA VAL A 162 8.43 1.27 30.23
C VAL A 162 9.82 1.82 30.51
N THR A 163 9.93 3.13 30.63
CA THR A 163 11.16 3.83 31.04
C THR A 163 11.00 4.33 32.46
N PHE A 164 11.84 3.86 33.36
CA PHE A 164 11.87 4.21 34.78
C PHE A 164 12.67 5.49 35.05
N PRO A 165 12.52 6.10 36.26
CA PRO A 165 13.14 7.40 36.60
C PRO A 165 14.67 7.41 36.46
N ASP A 166 15.33 6.28 36.68
CA ASP A 166 16.78 6.11 36.56
C ASP A 166 17.26 5.89 35.11
N GLY A 167 16.33 5.87 34.12
CA GLY A 167 16.60 5.62 32.71
C GLY A 167 16.61 4.13 32.34
N THR A 168 16.44 3.23 33.31
CA THR A 168 16.27 1.79 33.03
C THR A 168 14.99 1.55 32.24
N THR A 169 15.00 0.60 31.33
CA THR A 169 13.83 0.19 30.56
C THR A 169 13.48 -1.28 30.79
N ALA A 170 12.18 -1.58 30.76
CA ALA A 170 11.68 -2.94 30.69
C ALA A 170 10.54 -3.03 29.66
N THR A 171 10.30 -4.21 29.12
CA THR A 171 9.32 -4.42 28.05
C THR A 171 8.33 -5.51 28.40
N GLY A 172 7.13 -5.41 27.87
CA GLY A 172 6.10 -6.44 27.87
C GLY A 172 5.32 -6.41 26.56
N THR A 173 4.42 -7.35 26.37
CA THR A 173 3.53 -7.39 25.19
C THR A 173 2.09 -7.22 25.66
N ALA A 174 1.32 -6.39 24.95
CA ALA A 174 -0.11 -6.28 25.16
C ALA A 174 -0.81 -7.56 24.65
N ASP A 175 -1.71 -8.10 25.46
CA ASP A 175 -2.48 -9.31 25.10
C ASP A 175 -3.55 -8.99 24.04
N ASP A 176 -4.34 -10.01 23.63
CA ASP A 176 -5.39 -9.86 22.60
C ASP A 176 -6.52 -8.89 23.04
N GLN A 177 -6.62 -8.56 24.34
CA GLN A 177 -7.55 -7.57 24.88
C GLN A 177 -6.87 -6.21 25.08
N GLY A 178 -5.60 -6.09 24.73
CA GLY A 178 -4.79 -4.89 24.86
C GLY A 178 -4.21 -4.67 26.26
N ASN A 179 -4.35 -5.60 27.21
CA ASN A 179 -3.78 -5.41 28.56
C ASN A 179 -2.28 -5.76 28.53
N TYR A 180 -1.49 -4.97 29.26
CA TYR A 180 -0.09 -5.27 29.47
C TYR A 180 0.28 -5.24 30.95
N THR A 181 1.33 -5.99 31.32
CA THR A 181 2.00 -5.94 32.62
C THR A 181 3.50 -6.06 32.38
N VAL A 182 4.27 -5.14 32.94
CA VAL A 182 5.73 -5.07 32.83
C VAL A 182 6.32 -5.10 34.24
N ASP A 183 7.22 -6.05 34.50
CA ASP A 183 7.91 -6.14 35.79
C ASP A 183 8.86 -4.95 36.00
N ILE A 184 8.88 -4.38 37.18
CA ILE A 184 9.83 -3.36 37.58
C ILE A 184 11.15 -4.08 37.95
N PRO A 185 12.27 -3.76 37.29
CA PRO A 185 13.54 -4.38 37.63
C PRO A 185 13.94 -4.17 39.08
N THR A 186 14.46 -5.18 39.75
CA THR A 186 14.77 -5.17 41.19
C THR A 186 15.83 -4.13 41.63
N ASN A 187 16.58 -3.58 40.68
CA ASN A 187 17.53 -2.50 40.91
C ASN A 187 16.91 -1.12 40.78
N VAL A 188 15.69 -0.99 40.27
CA VAL A 188 14.95 0.27 40.17
C VAL A 188 14.30 0.55 41.53
N LYS A 189 14.44 1.78 42.02
CA LYS A 189 13.73 2.26 43.20
C LYS A 189 12.72 3.31 42.78
N LEU A 190 11.52 3.19 43.34
CA LEU A 190 10.45 4.18 43.20
C LEU A 190 10.23 4.85 44.57
N ASP A 191 10.61 6.12 44.67
CA ASP A 191 10.52 6.87 45.95
C ASP A 191 9.28 7.77 46.02
N GLY A 192 8.58 8.00 44.89
CA GLY A 192 7.38 8.84 44.76
C GLY A 192 7.65 10.24 44.22
N GLY A 193 6.77 10.69 43.37
CA GLY A 193 6.89 11.96 42.63
C GLY A 193 7.65 11.91 41.33
N GLU A 194 8.33 10.78 40.99
CA GLU A 194 9.07 10.61 39.76
C GLU A 194 8.16 10.17 38.60
N PRO A 195 8.49 10.55 37.37
CA PRO A 195 7.76 10.12 36.22
C PRO A 195 8.16 8.71 35.73
N ILE A 196 7.18 7.91 35.36
CA ILE A 196 7.34 6.70 34.54
C ILE A 196 6.78 7.03 33.18
N ARG A 197 7.49 6.63 32.12
CA ARG A 197 7.12 6.91 30.73
C ARG A 197 6.90 5.58 30.00
N VAL A 198 5.87 5.53 29.18
CA VAL A 198 5.47 4.31 28.48
C VAL A 198 5.18 4.62 27.01
N VAL A 199 5.69 3.80 26.13
CA VAL A 199 5.37 3.82 24.69
C VAL A 199 4.99 2.42 24.24
N ALA A 200 4.15 2.34 23.20
CA ALA A 200 3.85 1.11 22.49
C ALA A 200 4.52 1.13 21.13
N THR A 201 5.00 -0.03 20.69
CA THR A 201 5.58 -0.22 19.35
C THR A 201 4.86 -1.38 18.70
N ASP A 202 4.32 -1.17 17.49
CA ASP A 202 3.64 -2.22 16.73
C ASP A 202 4.62 -3.23 16.12
N LYS A 203 4.06 -4.21 15.38
CA LYS A 203 4.86 -5.25 14.69
C LYS A 203 5.76 -4.73 13.57
N ASP A 204 5.43 -3.54 13.02
CA ASP A 204 6.13 -2.92 11.88
C ASP A 204 7.17 -1.90 12.34
N GLY A 205 7.22 -1.62 13.65
CA GLY A 205 8.21 -0.74 14.28
C GLY A 205 7.74 0.70 14.45
N ASN A 206 6.46 1.02 14.21
CA ASN A 206 5.92 2.34 14.46
C ASN A 206 5.71 2.53 15.96
N VAL A 207 6.14 3.68 16.49
CA VAL A 207 6.15 3.97 17.93
C VAL A 207 5.08 5.00 18.26
N SER A 208 4.27 4.72 19.29
CA SER A 208 3.23 5.62 19.77
C SER A 208 3.80 6.91 20.36
N SER A 209 2.93 7.90 20.57
CA SER A 209 3.22 8.97 21.51
C SER A 209 3.39 8.42 22.92
N GLU A 210 4.17 9.15 23.74
CA GLU A 210 4.50 8.75 25.11
C GLU A 210 3.33 9.01 26.06
N ALA A 211 2.99 8.02 26.88
CA ALA A 211 2.17 8.18 28.08
C ALA A 211 3.06 8.35 29.30
N THR A 212 2.63 9.15 30.26
CA THR A 212 3.39 9.41 31.50
C THR A 212 2.46 9.27 32.71
N THR A 213 2.95 8.58 33.76
CA THR A 213 2.34 8.57 35.09
C THR A 213 3.38 9.02 36.12
N THR A 214 2.91 9.45 37.28
CA THR A 214 3.79 9.84 38.40
C THR A 214 3.65 8.80 39.51
N VAL A 215 4.78 8.35 40.05
CA VAL A 215 4.79 7.41 41.17
C VAL A 215 4.18 8.06 42.42
N VAL A 216 3.25 7.35 43.06
CA VAL A 216 2.64 7.75 44.33
C VAL A 216 3.45 7.15 45.48
N ASP A 217 3.96 8.00 46.39
CA ASP A 217 4.62 7.52 47.60
C ASP A 217 3.56 6.95 48.60
N THR A 218 3.70 5.66 48.88
CA THR A 218 2.90 4.94 49.86
C THR A 218 3.72 4.46 51.04
N THR A 219 5.02 4.84 51.09
CA THR A 219 5.96 4.40 52.12
C THR A 219 5.72 5.17 53.41
N ALA A 220 5.40 4.47 54.48
CA ALA A 220 5.23 5.09 55.78
C ALA A 220 6.57 5.66 56.32
N PRO A 221 6.59 6.85 56.94
CA PRO A 221 7.80 7.39 57.55
C PRO A 221 8.29 6.49 58.68
N LYS A 222 9.61 6.46 58.90
CA LYS A 222 10.18 5.73 60.01
C LYS A 222 9.66 6.27 61.36
N ALA A 223 9.44 5.36 62.34
CA ALA A 223 9.05 5.76 63.68
C ALA A 223 10.06 6.76 64.28
N PRO A 224 9.62 7.81 65.01
CA PRO A 224 10.54 8.71 65.70
C PRO A 224 11.38 7.94 66.75
N THR A 225 12.67 8.25 66.85
CA THR A 225 13.61 7.69 67.82
C THR A 225 13.59 8.47 69.09
#